data_90f9120152e5ebc31032b803a8dcd36f
#
_entry.id   90f9120152e5ebc31032b803a8dcd36f
#
_cell.length_a   1.000
_cell.length_b   1.000
_cell.length_c   1.000
_cell.angle_alpha   90.00
_cell.angle_beta   90.00
_cell.angle_gamma   90.00
#
_symmetry.space_group_name_H-M   'P 1'
#
loop_
_entity.id
_entity.type
_entity.pdbx_description
1 polymer ?
#
loop_
_entity_poly.entity_id
_entity_poly.type
_entity_poly.pdbx_seq_one_letter_code
_entity_poly.pdbx_strand_id
1 'polypeptide(L)'
;MMRRFISGILVVVATAALAAQGTTSRYNRPAEKTINGTIKALASFAAPDGSVGVHFDLKTPDGMISVHVAPAMYLGMQNAFYMADEQIEIIGAPSTVDGHTTFWAKAIMKGSSMLVVRDAEGRPRWTSAEDGTDGCGVNHPPLPRATEF
;
A
#
# COMPACT_ATOMS: atom_id res chain seq x y z
N MET A 1 62.50 -33.38 31.85
CA MET A 1 61.81 -33.13 30.61
C MET A 1 60.49 -32.50 30.95
N MET A 2 60.36 -31.16 30.77
CA MET A 2 59.18 -30.38 31.11
C MET A 2 58.47 -30.01 29.77
N ARG A 3 57.35 -30.63 29.45
CA ARG A 3 56.51 -30.29 28.30
C ARG A 3 55.58 -29.14 28.70
N ARG A 4 55.82 -27.95 28.15
CA ARG A 4 54.92 -26.80 28.27
C ARG A 4 53.84 -26.93 27.23
N PHE A 5 52.57 -27.11 27.65
CA PHE A 5 51.39 -26.99 26.81
C PHE A 5 51.02 -25.50 26.75
N ILE A 6 51.12 -24.91 25.54
CA ILE A 6 50.62 -23.59 25.27
C ILE A 6 49.17 -23.76 24.80
N SER A 7 48.23 -23.43 25.69
CA SER A 7 46.80 -23.33 25.32
C SER A 7 46.57 -22.04 24.55
N GLY A 8 46.37 -22.16 23.25
CA GLY A 8 45.93 -21.04 22.42
C GLY A 8 44.44 -20.79 22.65
N ILE A 9 44.11 -19.60 23.16
CA ILE A 9 42.70 -19.14 23.25
C ILE A 9 42.32 -18.57 21.88
N LEU A 10 41.44 -19.26 21.19
CA LEU A 10 40.82 -18.78 19.94
C LEU A 10 39.70 -17.81 20.29
N VAL A 11 39.93 -16.50 20.14
CA VAL A 11 38.90 -15.48 20.28
C VAL A 11 38.12 -15.40 18.97
N VAL A 12 36.93 -15.96 18.97
CA VAL A 12 35.98 -15.79 17.84
C VAL A 12 35.26 -14.46 18.02
N VAL A 13 35.66 -13.46 17.23
CA VAL A 13 34.95 -12.20 17.15
C VAL A 13 33.73 -12.40 16.23
N ALA A 14 32.53 -12.56 16.81
CA ALA A 14 31.29 -12.56 16.09
C ALA A 14 30.94 -11.12 15.70
N THR A 15 31.18 -10.74 14.45
CA THR A 15 30.68 -9.49 13.89
C THR A 15 29.18 -9.66 13.62
N ALA A 16 28.35 -9.13 14.50
CA ALA A 16 26.92 -8.98 14.24
C ALA A 16 26.73 -7.93 13.14
N ALA A 17 26.43 -8.38 11.92
CA ALA A 17 25.95 -7.51 10.87
C ALA A 17 24.56 -7.01 11.27
N LEU A 18 24.43 -5.74 11.69
CA LEU A 18 23.16 -5.07 11.76
C LEU A 18 22.63 -4.96 10.32
N ALA A 19 21.74 -5.88 9.95
CA ALA A 19 20.93 -5.70 8.77
C ALA A 19 20.07 -4.45 9.02
N ALA A 20 20.35 -3.38 8.31
CA ALA A 20 19.46 -2.23 8.24
C ALA A 20 18.12 -2.75 7.69
N GLN A 21 17.11 -2.87 8.56
CA GLN A 21 15.74 -3.15 8.16
C GLN A 21 15.22 -1.89 7.48
N GLY A 22 15.55 -1.76 6.19
CA GLY A 22 14.86 -0.80 5.33
C GLY A 22 13.37 -1.10 5.40
N THR A 23 12.57 -0.12 5.75
CA THR A 23 11.11 -0.18 5.65
C THR A 23 10.77 -0.51 4.21
N THR A 24 10.52 -1.77 3.92
CA THR A 24 10.12 -2.22 2.60
C THR A 24 8.76 -1.61 2.32
N SER A 25 8.70 -0.71 1.35
CA SER A 25 7.43 -0.22 0.84
C SER A 25 6.55 -1.43 0.49
N ARG A 26 5.34 -1.50 1.05
CA ARG A 26 4.36 -2.55 0.73
C ARG A 26 3.83 -2.43 -0.70
N TYR A 27 4.12 -1.34 -1.38
CA TYR A 27 3.76 -1.11 -2.76
C TYR A 27 4.65 -1.93 -3.70
N ASN A 28 4.03 -2.83 -4.48
CA ASN A 28 4.74 -3.76 -5.37
C ASN A 28 5.06 -3.10 -6.72
N ARG A 29 6.07 -2.22 -6.78
CA ARG A 29 6.48 -1.53 -7.99
C ARG A 29 6.69 -2.42 -9.23
N PRO A 30 7.35 -3.59 -9.12
CA PRO A 30 7.53 -4.47 -10.29
C PRO A 30 6.22 -4.97 -10.91
N ALA A 31 5.12 -4.98 -10.14
CA ALA A 31 3.80 -5.38 -10.62
C ALA A 31 2.91 -4.18 -10.99
N GLU A 32 3.48 -2.97 -11.09
CA GLU A 32 2.72 -1.77 -11.47
C GLU A 32 2.10 -1.93 -12.85
N LYS A 33 0.82 -1.61 -12.95
CA LYS A 33 0.05 -1.66 -14.19
C LYS A 33 -1.07 -0.62 -14.18
N THR A 34 -1.60 -0.36 -15.37
CA THR A 34 -2.78 0.48 -15.56
C THR A 34 -4.03 -0.39 -15.66
N ILE A 35 -5.07 -0.03 -14.92
CA ILE A 35 -6.40 -0.65 -15.01
C ILE A 35 -7.44 0.41 -15.30
N ASN A 36 -8.44 0.05 -16.11
CA ASN A 36 -9.59 0.90 -16.41
C ASN A 36 -10.84 0.25 -15.84
N GLY A 37 -11.74 1.05 -15.30
CA GLY A 37 -12.98 0.53 -14.76
C GLY A 37 -13.97 1.58 -14.35
N THR A 38 -15.12 1.10 -13.87
CA THR A 38 -16.21 1.91 -13.34
C THR A 38 -16.28 1.69 -11.83
N ILE A 39 -16.31 2.75 -11.06
CA ILE A 39 -16.52 2.69 -9.60
C ILE A 39 -17.93 2.16 -9.35
N LYS A 40 -18.07 1.06 -8.62
CA LYS A 40 -19.37 0.50 -8.24
C LYS A 40 -19.77 0.83 -6.82
N ALA A 41 -18.78 0.92 -5.93
CA ALA A 41 -19.00 1.35 -4.56
C ALA A 41 -17.75 2.09 -4.04
N LEU A 42 -18.00 2.97 -3.07
CA LEU A 42 -16.95 3.58 -2.25
C LEU A 42 -17.14 3.10 -0.84
N ALA A 43 -16.03 2.77 -0.17
CA ALA A 43 -16.02 2.43 1.24
C ALA A 43 -14.98 3.25 1.97
N SER A 44 -15.26 3.55 3.23
CA SER A 44 -14.35 4.26 4.12
C SER A 44 -14.05 3.37 5.31
N PHE A 45 -12.78 3.27 5.67
CA PHE A 45 -12.30 2.45 6.76
C PHE A 45 -11.51 3.28 7.75
N ALA A 46 -11.84 3.12 9.04
CA ALA A 46 -11.06 3.75 10.09
C ALA A 46 -9.78 2.93 10.33
N ALA A 47 -8.63 3.61 10.28
CA ALA A 47 -7.36 3.04 10.68
C ALA A 47 -7.15 3.17 12.20
N PRO A 48 -6.25 2.37 12.81
CA PRO A 48 -5.96 2.45 14.25
C PRO A 48 -5.45 3.80 14.72
N ASP A 49 -4.85 4.60 13.83
CA ASP A 49 -4.38 5.97 14.09
C ASP A 49 -5.50 7.02 14.01
N GLY A 50 -6.74 6.61 13.75
CA GLY A 50 -7.91 7.47 13.60
C GLY A 50 -8.07 8.08 12.20
N SER A 51 -7.17 7.79 11.27
CA SER A 51 -7.38 8.20 9.88
C SER A 51 -8.49 7.37 9.21
N VAL A 52 -9.08 7.93 8.16
CA VAL A 52 -10.14 7.26 7.38
C VAL A 52 -9.63 7.03 5.96
N GLY A 53 -9.38 5.78 5.63
CA GLY A 53 -8.97 5.36 4.30
C GLY A 53 -10.16 5.23 3.35
N VAL A 54 -9.96 5.58 2.07
CA VAL A 54 -10.96 5.43 1.01
C VAL A 54 -10.56 4.28 0.09
N HIS A 55 -11.55 3.43 -0.18
CA HIS A 55 -11.43 2.30 -1.09
C HIS A 55 -12.52 2.37 -2.15
N PHE A 56 -12.22 1.84 -3.34
CA PHE A 56 -13.20 1.65 -4.41
C PHE A 56 -13.39 0.17 -4.70
N ASP A 57 -14.64 -0.21 -4.96
CA ASP A 57 -14.94 -1.41 -5.75
C ASP A 57 -15.00 -1.01 -7.22
N LEU A 58 -14.01 -1.43 -7.97
CA LEU A 58 -13.86 -1.09 -9.39
C LEU A 58 -14.28 -2.28 -10.26
N LYS A 59 -15.28 -2.10 -11.11
CA LYS A 59 -15.64 -3.07 -12.14
C LYS A 59 -14.74 -2.86 -13.34
N THR A 60 -13.89 -3.84 -13.62
CA THR A 60 -13.02 -3.90 -14.80
C THR A 60 -13.52 -4.96 -15.79
N PRO A 61 -12.95 -5.03 -17.01
CA PRO A 61 -13.26 -6.14 -17.94
C PRO A 61 -12.96 -7.53 -17.36
N ASP A 62 -11.96 -7.63 -16.45
CA ASP A 62 -11.53 -8.89 -15.84
C ASP A 62 -12.26 -9.22 -14.53
N GLY A 63 -13.17 -8.37 -14.07
CA GLY A 63 -13.96 -8.58 -12.85
C GLY A 63 -13.88 -7.42 -11.86
N MET A 64 -14.36 -7.67 -10.64
CA MET A 64 -14.34 -6.68 -9.56
C MET A 64 -12.99 -6.65 -8.88
N ILE A 65 -12.45 -5.47 -8.66
CA ILE A 65 -11.18 -5.24 -7.99
C ILE A 65 -11.40 -4.25 -6.84
N SER A 66 -10.96 -4.60 -5.64
CA SER A 66 -10.89 -3.66 -4.52
C SER A 66 -9.63 -2.80 -4.67
N VAL A 67 -9.80 -1.49 -4.67
CA VAL A 67 -8.73 -0.50 -4.85
C VAL A 67 -8.55 0.31 -3.58
N HIS A 68 -7.36 0.26 -3.03
CA HIS A 68 -6.92 1.13 -1.94
C HIS A 68 -6.43 2.47 -2.51
N VAL A 69 -7.05 3.57 -2.11
CA VAL A 69 -6.81 4.89 -2.71
C VAL A 69 -5.90 5.75 -1.83
N ALA A 70 -6.46 6.41 -0.83
CA ALA A 70 -5.77 7.35 0.05
C ALA A 70 -6.67 7.70 1.25
N PRO A 71 -6.15 8.37 2.29
CA PRO A 71 -6.99 8.92 3.35
C PRO A 71 -7.98 9.95 2.82
N ALA A 72 -9.20 9.94 3.36
CA ALA A 72 -10.27 10.87 2.99
C ALA A 72 -9.84 12.34 3.14
N MET A 73 -9.11 12.67 4.19
CA MET A 73 -8.59 14.01 4.42
C MET A 73 -7.63 14.45 3.31
N TYR A 74 -6.74 13.55 2.86
CA TYR A 74 -5.83 13.86 1.76
C TYR A 74 -6.60 14.12 0.47
N LEU A 75 -7.58 13.28 0.14
CA LEU A 75 -8.43 13.47 -1.04
C LEU A 75 -9.18 14.81 -0.98
N GLY A 76 -9.71 15.17 0.18
CA GLY A 76 -10.35 16.46 0.40
C GLY A 76 -9.41 17.66 0.16
N MET A 77 -8.18 17.59 0.66
CA MET A 77 -7.16 18.65 0.42
C MET A 77 -6.78 18.78 -1.06
N GLN A 78 -6.87 17.68 -1.83
CA GLN A 78 -6.62 17.69 -3.27
C GLN A 78 -7.86 18.06 -4.10
N ASN A 79 -9.00 18.36 -3.48
CA ASN A 79 -10.30 18.53 -4.14
C ASN A 79 -10.67 17.35 -5.05
N ALA A 80 -10.27 16.16 -4.66
CA ALA A 80 -10.50 14.93 -5.41
C ALA A 80 -11.75 14.22 -4.88
N PHE A 81 -12.84 14.30 -5.64
CA PHE A 81 -14.11 13.68 -5.30
C PHE A 81 -14.44 12.59 -6.31
N TYR A 82 -14.87 11.45 -5.80
CA TYR A 82 -15.24 10.28 -6.59
C TYR A 82 -16.63 9.81 -6.19
N MET A 83 -17.38 9.29 -7.17
CA MET A 83 -18.74 8.79 -6.99
C MET A 83 -18.91 7.44 -7.69
N ALA A 84 -19.95 6.72 -7.29
CA ALA A 84 -20.35 5.51 -8.01
C ALA A 84 -20.70 5.84 -9.47
N ASP A 85 -20.49 4.87 -10.34
CA ASP A 85 -20.68 4.90 -11.79
C ASP A 85 -19.75 5.82 -12.59
N GLU A 86 -18.77 6.45 -11.94
CA GLU A 86 -17.70 7.17 -12.64
C GLU A 86 -16.72 6.19 -13.28
N GLN A 87 -16.30 6.50 -14.50
CA GLN A 87 -15.24 5.80 -15.21
C GLN A 87 -13.89 6.44 -14.86
N ILE A 88 -12.94 5.62 -14.47
CA ILE A 88 -11.60 6.04 -14.10
C ILE A 88 -10.54 5.10 -14.67
N GLU A 89 -9.34 5.63 -14.82
CA GLU A 89 -8.14 4.86 -15.07
C GLU A 89 -7.23 4.96 -13.85
N ILE A 90 -6.66 3.84 -13.42
CA ILE A 90 -5.78 3.79 -12.24
C ILE A 90 -4.46 3.17 -12.63
N ILE A 91 -3.37 3.88 -12.37
CA ILE A 91 -2.03 3.33 -12.34
C ILE A 91 -1.76 2.88 -10.91
N GLY A 92 -1.33 1.64 -10.73
CA GLY A 92 -1.10 1.09 -9.41
C GLY A 92 -0.57 -0.33 -9.45
N ALA A 93 -0.52 -0.98 -8.30
CA ALA A 93 0.00 -2.33 -8.16
C ALA A 93 -0.84 -3.18 -7.22
N PRO A 94 -0.97 -4.49 -7.47
CA PRO A 94 -1.53 -5.41 -6.49
C PRO A 94 -0.58 -5.54 -5.30
N SER A 95 -1.15 -5.50 -4.11
CA SER A 95 -0.43 -5.72 -2.86
C SER A 95 -1.20 -6.72 -2.01
N THR A 96 -0.50 -7.70 -1.45
CA THR A 96 -1.09 -8.69 -0.56
C THR A 96 -0.62 -8.45 0.86
N VAL A 97 -1.56 -8.22 1.75
CA VAL A 97 -1.32 -8.01 3.18
C VAL A 97 -2.22 -8.97 3.95
N ASP A 98 -1.65 -9.76 4.84
CA ASP A 98 -2.38 -10.76 5.66
C ASP A 98 -3.29 -11.69 4.84
N GLY A 99 -2.84 -12.11 3.64
CA GLY A 99 -3.58 -12.98 2.74
C GLY A 99 -4.66 -12.29 1.89
N HIS A 100 -4.87 -11.00 2.06
CA HIS A 100 -5.81 -10.21 1.26
C HIS A 100 -5.09 -9.41 0.19
N THR A 101 -5.51 -9.58 -1.07
CA THR A 101 -4.96 -8.82 -2.20
C THR A 101 -5.85 -7.63 -2.51
N THR A 102 -5.25 -6.45 -2.49
CA THR A 102 -5.89 -5.18 -2.83
C THR A 102 -5.04 -4.47 -3.88
N PHE A 103 -5.66 -3.78 -4.81
CA PHE A 103 -4.93 -2.97 -5.80
C PHE A 103 -4.64 -1.58 -5.21
N TRP A 104 -3.39 -1.23 -5.07
CA TRP A 104 -2.98 0.04 -4.47
C TRP A 104 -2.79 1.09 -5.55
N ALA A 105 -3.60 2.13 -5.52
CA ALA A 105 -3.51 3.23 -6.47
C ALA A 105 -2.22 4.05 -6.26
N LYS A 106 -1.57 4.42 -7.36
CA LYS A 106 -0.48 5.39 -7.42
C LYS A 106 -0.93 6.69 -8.07
N ALA A 107 -1.68 6.59 -9.16
CA ALA A 107 -2.30 7.71 -9.80
C ALA A 107 -3.70 7.32 -10.30
N ILE A 108 -4.62 8.27 -10.28
CA ILE A 108 -6.00 8.09 -10.71
C ILE A 108 -6.32 9.18 -11.74
N MET A 109 -6.77 8.77 -12.91
CA MET A 109 -7.24 9.66 -13.95
C MET A 109 -8.77 9.59 -14.06
N LYS A 110 -9.40 10.76 -13.99
CA LYS A 110 -10.83 10.96 -14.20
C LYS A 110 -11.05 12.07 -15.22
N GLY A 111 -11.44 11.71 -16.46
CA GLY A 111 -11.46 12.65 -17.57
C GLY A 111 -10.07 13.23 -17.83
N SER A 112 -9.95 14.54 -17.81
CA SER A 112 -8.67 15.26 -17.98
C SER A 112 -7.93 15.51 -16.66
N SER A 113 -8.47 15.13 -15.52
CA SER A 113 -7.88 15.33 -14.20
C SER A 113 -7.08 14.12 -13.78
N MET A 114 -5.87 14.34 -13.28
CA MET A 114 -5.01 13.29 -12.70
C MET A 114 -4.66 13.64 -11.27
N LEU A 115 -4.90 12.70 -10.38
CA LEU A 115 -4.44 12.75 -8.99
C LEU A 115 -3.32 11.71 -8.78
N VAL A 116 -2.16 12.17 -8.32
CA VAL A 116 -1.05 11.30 -7.93
C VAL A 116 -1.06 11.15 -6.42
N VAL A 117 -1.31 9.94 -5.94
CA VAL A 117 -1.39 9.62 -4.51
C VAL A 117 -0.12 8.96 -3.96
N ARG A 118 0.76 8.45 -4.82
CA ARG A 118 2.07 7.89 -4.44
C ARG A 118 3.16 8.43 -5.35
N ASP A 119 4.38 8.54 -4.83
CA ASP A 119 5.54 8.97 -5.60
C ASP A 119 6.10 7.86 -6.53
N ALA A 120 7.22 8.12 -7.19
CA ALA A 120 7.86 7.19 -8.10
C ALA A 120 8.33 5.90 -7.39
N GLU A 121 8.63 5.97 -6.11
CA GLU A 121 9.05 4.85 -5.27
C GLU A 121 7.86 4.10 -4.64
N GLY A 122 6.63 4.57 -4.85
CA GLY A 122 5.40 3.98 -4.29
C GLY A 122 5.09 4.45 -2.87
N ARG A 123 5.79 5.48 -2.38
CA ARG A 123 5.54 6.03 -1.04
C ARG A 123 4.31 6.94 -1.06
N PRO A 124 3.45 6.87 -0.02
CA PRO A 124 2.29 7.73 0.09
C PRO A 124 2.67 9.22 0.12
N ARG A 125 1.90 10.05 -0.58
CA ARG A 125 2.11 11.51 -0.57
C ARG A 125 1.47 12.23 0.61
N TRP A 126 0.73 11.53 1.45
CA TRP A 126 0.07 12.08 2.64
C TRP A 126 0.84 11.85 3.94
N THR A 127 1.93 11.10 3.92
CA THR A 127 2.79 10.88 5.08
C THR A 127 4.10 11.64 4.92
N SER A 128 4.67 12.06 6.04
CA SER A 128 6.08 12.46 6.07
C SER A 128 6.94 11.20 5.84
N ALA A 129 8.10 11.35 5.21
CA ALA A 129 8.97 10.26 4.77
C ALA A 129 9.45 9.32 5.91
N GLU A 130 9.15 9.65 7.16
CA GLU A 130 9.64 8.95 8.35
C GLU A 130 8.67 7.89 8.90
N ASP A 131 7.38 7.97 8.62
CA ASP A 131 6.40 7.16 9.35
C ASP A 131 6.08 5.80 8.72
N GLY A 132 6.34 5.59 7.43
CA GLY A 132 6.13 4.29 6.74
C GLY A 132 4.72 3.69 6.89
N THR A 133 3.84 4.35 7.62
CA THR A 133 2.45 3.95 7.83
C THR A 133 1.58 4.56 6.76
N ASP A 134 0.87 3.73 6.03
CA ASP A 134 0.02 4.17 4.92
C ASP A 134 -1.20 4.99 5.37
N GLY A 135 -1.43 5.18 6.66
CA GLY A 135 -2.55 5.95 7.20
C GLY A 135 -3.96 5.44 6.79
N CYS A 136 -4.00 4.38 6.04
CA CYS A 136 -5.22 3.80 5.48
C CYS A 136 -5.53 2.42 6.03
N GLY A 137 -4.99 2.04 7.18
CA GLY A 137 -5.21 0.74 7.82
C GLY A 137 -5.12 -0.43 6.82
N VAL A 138 -4.02 -1.12 6.82
CA VAL A 138 -3.75 -2.20 5.85
C VAL A 138 -4.50 -3.51 6.09
N ASN A 139 -5.25 -3.61 7.17
CA ASN A 139 -5.92 -4.83 7.61
C ASN A 139 -7.44 -4.73 7.43
N HIS A 140 -7.89 -4.35 6.23
CA HIS A 140 -9.31 -4.36 5.95
C HIS A 140 -9.73 -5.67 5.33
N PRO A 141 -10.79 -6.29 5.84
CA PRO A 141 -11.45 -7.36 5.11
C PRO A 141 -11.90 -6.80 3.74
N PRO A 142 -11.90 -7.63 2.70
CA PRO A 142 -12.47 -7.22 1.42
C PRO A 142 -13.90 -6.72 1.66
N LEU A 143 -14.28 -5.68 0.92
CA LEU A 143 -15.66 -5.18 0.96
C LEU A 143 -16.63 -6.34 0.73
N PRO A 144 -17.76 -6.42 1.46
CA PRO A 144 -18.78 -7.42 1.17
C PRO A 144 -19.18 -7.30 -0.29
N ARG A 145 -19.23 -8.41 -0.98
CA ARG A 145 -19.63 -8.44 -2.39
C ARG A 145 -21.02 -7.87 -2.50
N ALA A 146 -21.25 -7.02 -3.51
CA ALA A 146 -22.52 -6.35 -3.79
C ALA A 146 -23.73 -7.30 -4.08
N THR A 147 -23.57 -8.60 -3.88
CA THR A 147 -24.60 -9.63 -4.06
C THR A 147 -25.28 -10.06 -2.74
N GLU A 148 -24.99 -9.42 -1.61
CA GLU A 148 -25.57 -9.77 -0.30
C GLU A 148 -26.58 -8.73 0.22
N PHE A 149 -27.20 -7.96 -0.70
CA PHE A 149 -28.36 -7.11 -0.37
C PHE A 149 -29.57 -7.45 -1.25
#